data_f14ead77da6367edc37f7874bd511672
#
_entry.id   f14ead77da6367edc37f7874bd511672
#
_cell.length_a   1.000
_cell.length_b   1.000
_cell.length_c   1.000
_cell.angle_alpha   90.00
_cell.angle_beta   90.00
_cell.angle_gamma   90.00
#
_symmetry.space_group_name_H-M   'P 1'
#
loop_
_entity.id
_entity.type
_entity.pdbx_description
1 polymer ?
#
loop_
_entity_poly.entity_id
_entity_poly.type
_entity_poly.pdbx_seq_one_letter_code
_entity_poly.pdbx_strand_id
1 'polypeptide(L)'
;MKKIIIVLALPLVLFSCGRFGNKEKDSKRDMRIVCVSKQLNEMVFALGKGHDIVAVDLSSTYPASAKLLPNVGYHRMLNAEGIISMKPDLVLHDFDMGPANVLPQLEKSGLNIKGYHGGRTIDSAKLLLKELGDFVKVPGKADSLNKKLDADIETAKNTLAAINIKDTPTVMIIQFGRASNSFFIMSGRGGTADKMIEMAGGKPAHYDAKGARQISPEAMATANPDIIIATDFGFDKMGGAENFKTVPGVALTNAAKNNRIYRFEEHDIVYFGPRTGENILKLMKLFYPNANVPAK
;
A
#
# COMPACT_ATOMS: atom_id res chain seq x y z
N MET A 1 11.19 56.22 -71.22
CA MET A 1 10.29 56.02 -70.08
C MET A 1 10.64 54.66 -69.47
N LYS A 2 11.50 54.67 -68.46
CA LYS A 2 11.94 53.45 -67.73
C LYS A 2 11.06 53.23 -66.49
N LYS A 3 10.33 52.15 -66.49
CA LYS A 3 9.51 51.73 -65.28
C LYS A 3 10.39 50.99 -64.28
N ILE A 4 10.56 51.56 -63.11
CA ILE A 4 11.26 50.92 -61.96
C ILE A 4 10.22 50.11 -61.20
N ILE A 5 10.46 48.81 -61.15
CA ILE A 5 9.67 47.90 -60.34
C ILE A 5 10.38 47.74 -58.95
N ILE A 6 9.76 48.29 -57.91
CA ILE A 6 10.24 48.13 -56.54
C ILE A 6 9.66 46.79 -56.00
N VAL A 7 10.54 45.81 -55.77
CA VAL A 7 10.20 44.58 -55.14
C VAL A 7 10.32 44.77 -53.61
N LEU A 8 9.16 44.78 -52.91
CA LEU A 8 9.08 44.89 -51.46
C LEU A 8 9.34 43.53 -50.88
N ALA A 9 10.51 43.27 -50.31
CA ALA A 9 10.85 42.07 -49.60
C ALA A 9 10.28 42.15 -48.16
N LEU A 10 9.28 41.33 -47.86
CA LEU A 10 8.67 41.20 -46.54
C LEU A 10 9.50 40.19 -45.74
N PRO A 11 10.08 40.51 -44.56
CA PRO A 11 10.78 39.54 -43.75
C PRO A 11 9.76 38.65 -43.02
N LEU A 12 9.79 37.34 -43.30
CA LEU A 12 9.06 36.33 -42.57
C LEU A 12 9.73 36.12 -41.19
N VAL A 13 9.18 36.71 -40.17
CA VAL A 13 9.59 36.45 -38.78
C VAL A 13 8.99 35.10 -38.37
N LEU A 14 9.80 34.07 -38.38
CA LEU A 14 9.44 32.78 -37.79
C LEU A 14 9.43 32.91 -36.28
N PHE A 15 8.26 33.08 -35.69
CA PHE A 15 8.04 32.87 -34.24
C PHE A 15 8.25 31.38 -33.94
N SER A 16 9.46 31.01 -33.54
CA SER A 16 9.76 29.76 -32.92
C SER A 16 9.11 29.76 -31.54
N CYS A 17 7.91 29.17 -31.41
CA CYS A 17 7.35 28.82 -30.13
C CYS A 17 8.26 27.79 -29.42
N GLY A 18 9.18 28.29 -28.62
CA GLY A 18 9.94 27.48 -27.67
C GLY A 18 8.97 26.79 -26.71
N ARG A 19 8.69 25.53 -26.98
CA ARG A 19 7.96 24.62 -26.10
C ARG A 19 8.85 24.39 -24.88
N PHE A 20 8.65 25.16 -23.82
CA PHE A 20 9.17 24.85 -22.50
C PHE A 20 8.51 23.55 -22.03
N GLY A 21 8.96 22.43 -22.56
CA GLY A 21 8.78 21.15 -21.93
C GLY A 21 9.71 21.12 -20.71
N ASN A 22 9.14 21.13 -19.51
CA ASN A 22 9.86 20.63 -18.34
C ASN A 22 10.40 19.26 -18.73
N LYS A 23 11.69 19.18 -19.01
CA LYS A 23 12.42 17.92 -18.95
C LYS A 23 12.46 17.54 -17.46
N GLU A 24 11.43 16.84 -16.98
CA GLU A 24 11.67 15.89 -15.89
C GLU A 24 12.92 15.13 -16.32
N LYS A 25 13.96 15.19 -15.49
CA LYS A 25 15.16 14.39 -15.69
C LYS A 25 14.65 12.95 -15.82
N ASP A 26 14.65 12.44 -17.05
CA ASP A 26 14.46 11.02 -17.33
C ASP A 26 15.59 10.31 -16.57
N SER A 27 15.31 9.92 -15.32
CA SER A 27 16.26 9.16 -14.52
C SER A 27 16.41 7.85 -15.27
N LYS A 28 17.60 7.65 -15.87
CA LYS A 28 17.91 6.44 -16.62
C LYS A 28 17.56 5.25 -15.74
N ARG A 29 16.64 4.42 -16.20
CA ARG A 29 16.29 3.17 -15.52
C ARG A 29 17.51 2.27 -15.51
N ASP A 30 17.85 1.76 -14.32
CA ASP A 30 18.93 0.77 -14.19
C ASP A 30 18.43 -0.62 -14.60
N MET A 31 17.12 -0.89 -14.41
CA MET A 31 16.48 -2.18 -14.63
C MET A 31 14.98 -1.98 -14.91
N ARG A 32 14.37 -2.92 -15.62
CA ARG A 32 12.92 -2.96 -15.84
C ARG A 32 12.30 -4.01 -14.91
N ILE A 33 11.65 -3.56 -13.86
CA ILE A 33 11.07 -4.43 -12.82
C ILE A 33 9.56 -4.52 -13.01
N VAL A 34 9.02 -5.74 -13.10
CA VAL A 34 7.60 -6.01 -12.82
C VAL A 34 7.50 -6.48 -11.38
N CYS A 35 6.75 -5.76 -10.54
CA CYS A 35 6.59 -6.08 -9.12
C CYS A 35 5.14 -6.54 -8.85
N VAL A 36 4.98 -7.80 -8.45
CA VAL A 36 3.67 -8.41 -8.18
C VAL A 36 3.44 -8.66 -6.67
N SER A 37 3.92 -7.72 -5.86
CA SER A 37 3.73 -7.69 -4.41
C SER A 37 3.65 -6.26 -3.91
N LYS A 38 2.57 -5.90 -3.23
CA LYS A 38 2.37 -4.56 -2.67
C LYS A 38 3.43 -4.17 -1.64
N GLN A 39 3.91 -5.12 -0.82
CA GLN A 39 4.95 -4.88 0.18
C GLN A 39 6.31 -4.60 -0.49
N LEU A 40 6.71 -5.44 -1.45
CA LEU A 40 7.96 -5.25 -2.20
C LEU A 40 7.92 -3.95 -3.02
N ASN A 41 6.77 -3.65 -3.63
CA ASN A 41 6.57 -2.42 -4.39
C ASN A 41 6.84 -1.19 -3.52
N GLU A 42 6.21 -1.09 -2.34
CA GLU A 42 6.46 0.02 -1.41
C GLU A 42 7.94 0.11 -1.02
N MET A 43 8.59 -1.02 -0.72
CA MET A 43 10.00 -1.05 -0.32
C MET A 43 10.92 -0.58 -1.44
N VAL A 44 10.70 -1.01 -2.68
CA VAL A 44 11.49 -0.56 -3.85
C VAL A 44 11.32 0.95 -4.07
N PHE A 45 10.09 1.49 -3.94
CA PHE A 45 9.87 2.92 -3.99
C PHE A 45 10.57 3.67 -2.84
N ALA A 46 10.49 3.17 -1.61
CA ALA A 46 11.16 3.76 -0.45
C ALA A 46 12.69 3.78 -0.58
N LEU A 47 13.25 2.78 -1.23
CA LEU A 47 14.67 2.68 -1.58
C LEU A 47 15.07 3.67 -2.69
N GLY A 48 14.12 4.41 -3.29
CA GLY A 48 14.38 5.37 -4.37
C GLY A 48 14.51 4.73 -5.76
N LYS A 49 14.15 3.45 -5.89
CA LYS A 49 14.20 2.68 -7.15
C LYS A 49 12.83 2.50 -7.82
N GLY A 50 11.84 3.28 -7.42
CA GLY A 50 10.50 3.21 -8.01
C GLY A 50 10.46 3.51 -9.51
N HIS A 51 11.42 4.28 -10.04
CA HIS A 51 11.55 4.55 -11.47
C HIS A 51 11.92 3.31 -12.29
N ASP A 52 12.49 2.27 -11.65
CA ASP A 52 12.80 1.00 -12.30
C ASP A 52 11.55 0.12 -12.45
N ILE A 53 10.49 0.35 -11.67
CA ILE A 53 9.24 -0.42 -11.78
C ILE A 53 8.49 0.00 -13.04
N VAL A 54 8.25 -0.94 -13.94
CA VAL A 54 7.56 -0.71 -15.23
C VAL A 54 6.13 -1.22 -15.22
N ALA A 55 5.76 -2.13 -14.31
CA ALA A 55 4.40 -2.58 -14.11
C ALA A 55 4.23 -3.16 -12.70
N VAL A 56 2.98 -3.14 -12.21
CA VAL A 56 2.60 -3.60 -10.87
C VAL A 56 1.36 -4.48 -10.92
N ASP A 57 1.08 -5.22 -9.84
CA ASP A 57 -0.19 -5.92 -9.68
C ASP A 57 -1.32 -4.96 -9.22
N LEU A 58 -2.56 -5.41 -9.34
CA LEU A 58 -3.77 -4.63 -8.99
C LEU A 58 -3.78 -4.14 -7.53
N SER A 59 -3.12 -4.85 -6.62
CA SER A 59 -3.09 -4.50 -5.19
C SER A 59 -1.98 -3.52 -4.81
N SER A 60 -1.01 -3.26 -5.69
CA SER A 60 0.12 -2.36 -5.49
C SER A 60 -0.28 -0.91 -5.79
N THR A 61 -1.02 -0.27 -4.88
CA THR A 61 -1.57 1.08 -5.05
C THR A 61 -0.82 2.17 -4.31
N TYR A 62 0.26 1.84 -3.61
CA TYR A 62 1.14 2.79 -2.90
C TYR A 62 2.60 2.66 -3.37
N PRO A 63 3.33 3.79 -3.49
CA PRO A 63 2.85 5.18 -3.39
C PRO A 63 1.87 5.55 -4.50
N ALA A 64 1.29 6.75 -4.45
CA ALA A 64 0.28 7.18 -5.46
C ALA A 64 0.78 7.07 -6.90
N SER A 65 2.09 7.27 -7.13
CA SER A 65 2.73 7.09 -8.45
C SER A 65 2.67 5.65 -8.98
N ALA A 66 2.57 4.63 -8.10
CA ALA A 66 2.42 3.25 -8.53
C ALA A 66 1.09 3.00 -9.27
N LYS A 67 0.03 3.77 -8.94
CA LYS A 67 -1.27 3.70 -9.62
C LYS A 67 -1.21 4.15 -11.09
N LEU A 68 -0.17 4.87 -11.48
CA LEU A 68 0.03 5.35 -12.85
C LEU A 68 0.77 4.33 -13.74
N LEU A 69 1.29 3.27 -13.13
CA LEU A 69 2.02 2.22 -13.85
C LEU A 69 1.05 1.22 -14.49
N PRO A 70 1.44 0.58 -15.60
CA PRO A 70 0.72 -0.55 -16.18
C PRO A 70 0.41 -1.62 -15.14
N ASN A 71 -0.80 -2.19 -15.21
CA ASN A 71 -1.29 -3.22 -14.29
C ASN A 71 -1.27 -4.60 -14.98
N VAL A 72 -0.64 -5.59 -14.35
CA VAL A 72 -0.55 -6.97 -14.87
C VAL A 72 -1.60 -7.92 -14.28
N GLY A 73 -2.59 -7.39 -13.57
CA GLY A 73 -3.67 -8.17 -12.96
C GLY A 73 -3.51 -8.36 -11.45
N TYR A 74 -4.46 -9.10 -10.85
CA TYR A 74 -4.43 -9.39 -9.42
C TYR A 74 -3.38 -10.45 -9.12
N HIS A 75 -2.51 -10.22 -8.11
CA HIS A 75 -1.35 -11.10 -7.83
C HIS A 75 -1.67 -12.59 -7.68
N ARG A 76 -2.89 -12.97 -7.26
CA ARG A 76 -3.34 -14.37 -7.19
C ARG A 76 -4.03 -14.88 -8.44
N MET A 77 -4.22 -14.03 -9.46
CA MET A 77 -4.90 -14.34 -10.72
C MET A 77 -4.13 -13.73 -11.91
N LEU A 78 -2.81 -13.90 -11.90
CA LEU A 78 -1.93 -13.37 -12.93
C LEU A 78 -1.98 -14.17 -14.22
N ASN A 79 -1.59 -13.52 -15.32
CA ASN A 79 -1.30 -14.15 -16.60
C ASN A 79 0.20 -13.94 -16.92
N ALA A 80 0.92 -15.02 -17.20
CA ALA A 80 2.33 -14.95 -17.54
C ALA A 80 2.60 -14.10 -18.79
N GLU A 81 1.75 -14.19 -19.83
CA GLU A 81 1.87 -13.40 -21.05
C GLU A 81 1.77 -11.90 -20.77
N GLY A 82 0.85 -11.48 -19.87
CA GLY A 82 0.73 -10.09 -19.44
C GLY A 82 2.01 -9.57 -18.79
N ILE A 83 2.67 -10.38 -17.98
CA ILE A 83 3.97 -10.04 -17.36
C ILE A 83 5.07 -9.99 -18.42
N ILE A 84 5.17 -10.99 -19.29
CA ILE A 84 6.17 -11.09 -20.35
C ILE A 84 6.06 -9.90 -21.32
N SER A 85 4.83 -9.47 -21.64
CA SER A 85 4.58 -8.34 -22.55
C SER A 85 5.16 -7.01 -22.06
N MET A 86 5.37 -6.87 -20.74
CA MET A 86 6.03 -5.70 -20.14
C MET A 86 7.56 -5.69 -20.40
N LYS A 87 8.11 -6.76 -20.96
CA LYS A 87 9.55 -6.93 -21.25
C LYS A 87 10.41 -6.60 -20.02
N PRO A 88 10.16 -7.26 -18.87
CA PRO A 88 10.95 -7.01 -17.68
C PRO A 88 12.34 -7.64 -17.77
N ASP A 89 13.31 -6.98 -17.11
CA ASP A 89 14.61 -7.58 -16.79
C ASP A 89 14.51 -8.43 -15.51
N LEU A 90 13.51 -8.12 -14.67
CA LEU A 90 13.27 -8.76 -13.38
C LEU A 90 11.79 -8.80 -13.04
N VAL A 91 11.34 -9.94 -12.51
CA VAL A 91 10.03 -10.07 -11.84
C VAL A 91 10.25 -10.25 -10.35
N LEU A 92 9.69 -9.35 -9.52
CA LEU A 92 9.70 -9.44 -8.05
C LEU A 92 8.36 -9.96 -7.53
N HIS A 93 8.41 -10.96 -6.63
CA HIS A 93 7.21 -11.52 -5.99
C HIS A 93 7.48 -11.95 -4.53
N ASP A 94 6.41 -12.19 -3.75
CA ASP A 94 6.47 -12.57 -2.34
C ASP A 94 5.94 -13.98 -2.06
N PHE A 95 5.92 -14.86 -3.05
CA PHE A 95 5.36 -16.21 -3.02
C PHE A 95 3.83 -16.30 -2.82
N ASP A 96 3.12 -15.17 -2.79
CA ASP A 96 1.65 -15.12 -2.77
C ASP A 96 1.05 -14.93 -4.20
N MET A 97 1.90 -15.08 -5.23
CA MET A 97 1.48 -14.99 -6.62
C MET A 97 0.78 -16.27 -7.09
N GLY A 98 -0.22 -16.11 -7.93
CA GLY A 98 -0.95 -17.23 -8.51
C GLY A 98 -1.60 -16.90 -9.85
N PRO A 99 -2.22 -17.89 -10.49
CA PRO A 99 -2.29 -19.31 -10.11
C PRO A 99 -0.92 -20.03 -10.16
N ALA A 100 -0.82 -21.21 -9.56
CA ALA A 100 0.44 -21.93 -9.35
C ALA A 100 1.26 -22.21 -10.63
N ASN A 101 0.61 -22.25 -11.79
CA ASN A 101 1.26 -22.47 -13.09
C ASN A 101 1.96 -21.21 -13.65
N VAL A 102 1.73 -20.03 -13.09
CA VAL A 102 2.31 -18.77 -13.61
C VAL A 102 3.82 -18.75 -13.39
N LEU A 103 4.30 -19.07 -12.19
CA LEU A 103 5.72 -19.07 -11.90
C LEU A 103 6.53 -19.99 -12.82
N PRO A 104 6.13 -21.28 -13.03
CA PRO A 104 6.81 -22.15 -14.01
C PRO A 104 6.76 -21.65 -15.45
N GLN A 105 5.71 -20.94 -15.86
CA GLN A 105 5.62 -20.33 -17.20
C GLN A 105 6.62 -19.18 -17.37
N LEU A 106 6.75 -18.33 -16.34
CA LEU A 106 7.73 -17.22 -16.35
C LEU A 106 9.16 -17.77 -16.36
N GLU A 107 9.47 -18.82 -15.56
CA GLU A 107 10.77 -19.48 -15.55
C GLU A 107 11.15 -20.04 -16.93
N LYS A 108 10.20 -20.71 -17.61
CA LYS A 108 10.40 -21.23 -18.97
C LYS A 108 10.63 -20.14 -20.02
N SER A 109 10.17 -18.92 -19.78
CA SER A 109 10.40 -17.79 -20.69
C SER A 109 11.81 -17.20 -20.58
N GLY A 110 12.64 -17.68 -19.64
CA GLY A 110 14.01 -17.21 -19.42
C GLY A 110 14.10 -15.88 -18.68
N LEU A 111 13.00 -15.40 -18.07
CA LEU A 111 13.00 -14.20 -17.27
C LEU A 111 13.73 -14.40 -15.93
N ASN A 112 14.44 -13.38 -15.47
CA ASN A 112 14.97 -13.35 -14.12
C ASN A 112 13.82 -13.12 -13.13
N ILE A 113 13.64 -14.05 -12.18
CA ILE A 113 12.56 -14.01 -11.19
C ILE A 113 13.18 -14.08 -9.82
N LYS A 114 12.78 -13.14 -8.95
CA LYS A 114 13.28 -13.08 -7.58
C LYS A 114 12.12 -13.07 -6.60
N GLY A 115 12.03 -14.12 -5.80
CA GLY A 115 11.07 -14.24 -4.70
C GLY A 115 11.69 -13.81 -3.38
N TYR A 116 10.89 -13.08 -2.57
CA TYR A 116 11.22 -12.73 -1.20
C TYR A 116 10.06 -13.13 -0.29
N HIS A 117 10.35 -13.75 0.85
CA HIS A 117 9.30 -13.97 1.84
C HIS A 117 8.90 -12.66 2.47
N GLY A 118 7.60 -12.37 2.46
CA GLY A 118 7.06 -11.14 3.04
C GLY A 118 7.42 -10.97 4.53
N GLY A 119 7.74 -9.75 4.92
CA GLY A 119 8.02 -9.40 6.31
C GLY A 119 6.75 -9.48 7.17
N ARG A 120 6.58 -10.57 7.93
CA ARG A 120 5.42 -10.81 8.82
C ARG A 120 5.65 -10.30 10.25
N THR A 121 6.84 -9.85 10.56
CA THR A 121 7.24 -9.17 11.81
C THR A 121 8.03 -7.92 11.45
N ILE A 122 8.22 -7.02 12.40
CA ILE A 122 9.07 -5.83 12.19
C ILE A 122 10.49 -6.26 11.82
N ASP A 123 11.05 -7.22 12.52
CA ASP A 123 12.42 -7.69 12.26
C ASP A 123 12.55 -8.32 10.87
N SER A 124 11.59 -9.16 10.46
CA SER A 124 11.61 -9.74 9.11
C SER A 124 11.37 -8.70 8.02
N ALA A 125 10.60 -7.65 8.28
CA ALA A 125 10.43 -6.54 7.35
C ALA A 125 11.71 -5.69 7.22
N LYS A 126 12.46 -5.48 8.32
CA LYS A 126 13.77 -4.82 8.31
C LYS A 126 14.81 -5.63 7.55
N LEU A 127 14.84 -6.95 7.75
CA LEU A 127 15.72 -7.85 7.01
C LEU A 127 15.40 -7.82 5.51
N LEU A 128 14.12 -7.93 5.14
CA LEU A 128 13.66 -7.84 3.76
C LEU A 128 14.07 -6.51 3.10
N LEU A 129 13.90 -5.39 3.82
CA LEU A 129 14.29 -4.07 3.32
C LEU A 129 15.81 -3.99 3.09
N LYS A 130 16.62 -4.61 3.97
CA LYS A 130 18.07 -4.70 3.80
C LYS A 130 18.43 -5.54 2.59
N GLU A 131 17.88 -6.74 2.45
CA GLU A 131 18.13 -7.64 1.30
C GLU A 131 17.75 -6.98 -0.02
N LEU A 132 16.63 -6.28 -0.09
CA LEU A 132 16.24 -5.50 -1.26
C LEU A 132 17.22 -4.35 -1.52
N GLY A 133 17.65 -3.63 -0.48
CA GLY A 133 18.61 -2.54 -0.60
C GLY A 133 19.96 -3.00 -1.15
N ASP A 134 20.44 -4.15 -0.71
CA ASP A 134 21.64 -4.79 -1.21
C ASP A 134 21.45 -5.21 -2.69
N PHE A 135 20.32 -5.84 -3.01
CA PHE A 135 20.00 -6.29 -4.35
C PHE A 135 19.91 -5.13 -5.37
N VAL A 136 19.24 -4.04 -5.02
CA VAL A 136 19.12 -2.85 -5.89
C VAL A 136 20.28 -1.85 -5.70
N LYS A 137 21.36 -2.25 -5.02
CA LYS A 137 22.63 -1.54 -4.85
C LYS A 137 22.52 -0.19 -4.12
N VAL A 138 21.63 -0.11 -3.13
CA VAL A 138 21.45 1.06 -2.26
C VAL A 138 21.41 0.70 -0.77
N PRO A 139 22.39 -0.07 -0.23
CA PRO A 139 22.35 -0.57 1.14
C PRO A 139 22.29 0.54 2.18
N GLY A 140 22.99 1.66 1.97
CA GLY A 140 22.96 2.80 2.89
C GLY A 140 21.57 3.45 3.02
N LYS A 141 20.74 3.39 1.95
CA LYS A 141 19.35 3.84 2.02
C LYS A 141 18.49 2.89 2.84
N ALA A 142 18.68 1.58 2.69
CA ALA A 142 18.00 0.57 3.49
C ALA A 142 18.32 0.71 4.98
N ASP A 143 19.60 0.90 5.33
CA ASP A 143 20.03 1.13 6.72
C ASP A 143 19.40 2.39 7.31
N SER A 144 19.35 3.48 6.53
CA SER A 144 18.70 4.74 6.95
C SER A 144 17.21 4.56 7.22
N LEU A 145 16.50 3.80 6.34
CA LEU A 145 15.08 3.50 6.51
C LEU A 145 14.82 2.61 7.73
N ASN A 146 15.67 1.61 7.97
CA ASN A 146 15.57 0.75 9.14
C ASN A 146 15.82 1.53 10.45
N LYS A 147 16.79 2.44 10.50
CA LYS A 147 17.02 3.34 11.65
C LYS A 147 15.81 4.23 11.90
N LYS A 148 15.22 4.78 10.84
CA LYS A 148 13.99 5.58 10.95
C LYS A 148 12.84 4.75 11.50
N LEU A 149 12.64 3.55 10.99
CA LEU A 149 11.60 2.63 11.46
C LEU A 149 11.77 2.33 12.95
N ASP A 150 12.99 2.02 13.41
CA ASP A 150 13.27 1.78 14.83
C ASP A 150 12.93 2.99 15.71
N ALA A 151 13.32 4.19 15.27
CA ALA A 151 13.02 5.44 16.00
C ALA A 151 11.51 5.72 16.05
N ASP A 152 10.78 5.44 14.97
CA ASP A 152 9.34 5.63 14.91
C ASP A 152 8.58 4.61 15.77
N ILE A 153 9.03 3.36 15.81
CA ILE A 153 8.49 2.32 16.70
C ILE A 153 8.73 2.70 18.18
N GLU A 154 9.92 3.18 18.51
CA GLU A 154 10.22 3.64 19.88
C GLU A 154 9.36 4.85 20.27
N THR A 155 9.18 5.79 19.34
CA THR A 155 8.25 6.92 19.53
C THR A 155 6.84 6.42 19.81
N ALA A 156 6.36 5.43 19.05
CA ALA A 156 5.04 4.86 19.24
C ALA A 156 4.89 4.18 20.62
N LYS A 157 5.88 3.39 21.05
CA LYS A 157 5.89 2.77 22.37
C LYS A 157 5.85 3.80 23.51
N ASN A 158 6.68 4.83 23.43
CA ASN A 158 6.74 5.87 24.43
C ASN A 158 5.45 6.70 24.47
N THR A 159 4.87 6.97 23.31
CA THR A 159 3.55 7.62 23.21
C THR A 159 2.46 6.79 23.88
N LEU A 160 2.41 5.49 23.57
CA LEU A 160 1.42 4.60 24.17
C LEU A 160 1.58 4.52 25.70
N ALA A 161 2.80 4.42 26.20
CA ALA A 161 3.10 4.40 27.64
C ALA A 161 2.67 5.69 28.36
N ALA A 162 2.68 6.83 27.66
CA ALA A 162 2.26 8.12 28.19
C ALA A 162 0.73 8.33 28.17
N ILE A 163 -0.02 7.51 27.42
CA ILE A 163 -1.48 7.58 27.37
C ILE A 163 -2.06 6.92 28.62
N ASN A 164 -2.87 7.66 29.39
CA ASN A 164 -3.62 7.07 30.48
C ASN A 164 -4.83 6.30 29.94
N ILE A 165 -4.59 5.03 29.58
CA ILE A 165 -5.62 4.14 29.02
C ILE A 165 -6.55 3.69 30.13
N LYS A 166 -7.78 4.20 30.14
CA LYS A 166 -8.85 3.75 31.05
C LYS A 166 -9.51 2.47 30.51
N ASP A 167 -9.83 2.49 29.21
CA ASP A 167 -10.47 1.39 28.49
C ASP A 167 -9.76 1.12 27.18
N THR A 168 -9.39 -0.12 26.95
CA THR A 168 -8.76 -0.55 25.69
C THR A 168 -9.86 -0.84 24.66
N PRO A 169 -9.94 -0.07 23.53
CA PRO A 169 -10.99 -0.28 22.57
C PRO A 169 -10.81 -1.58 21.80
N THR A 170 -11.91 -2.27 21.53
CA THR A 170 -11.94 -3.39 20.58
C THR A 170 -12.02 -2.86 19.16
N VAL A 171 -11.14 -3.36 18.28
CA VAL A 171 -10.96 -2.83 16.93
C VAL A 171 -11.15 -3.93 15.89
N MET A 172 -11.98 -3.66 14.89
CA MET A 172 -12.15 -4.52 13.73
C MET A 172 -11.62 -3.82 12.46
N ILE A 173 -10.83 -4.55 11.67
CA ILE A 173 -10.40 -4.09 10.36
C ILE A 173 -11.24 -4.80 9.29
N ILE A 174 -11.85 -4.00 8.41
CA ILE A 174 -12.66 -4.47 7.30
C ILE A 174 -12.01 -4.08 5.99
N GLN A 175 -11.73 -5.07 5.15
CA GLN A 175 -11.17 -4.90 3.82
C GLN A 175 -12.20 -5.28 2.75
N PHE A 176 -12.22 -4.53 1.65
CA PHE A 176 -12.95 -4.92 0.46
C PHE A 176 -12.02 -5.65 -0.50
N GLY A 177 -12.35 -6.89 -0.82
CA GLY A 177 -11.62 -7.69 -1.80
C GLY A 177 -11.87 -7.21 -3.22
N ARG A 178 -10.90 -6.54 -3.84
CA ARG A 178 -11.01 -5.96 -5.19
C ARG A 178 -11.40 -6.99 -6.25
N ALA A 179 -10.85 -8.20 -6.16
CA ALA A 179 -11.13 -9.29 -7.09
C ALA A 179 -12.45 -10.02 -6.79
N SER A 180 -12.81 -10.14 -5.50
CA SER A 180 -14.01 -10.87 -5.06
C SER A 180 -15.27 -10.00 -4.95
N ASN A 181 -15.11 -8.69 -5.00
CA ASN A 181 -16.19 -7.70 -4.81
C ASN A 181 -16.98 -7.89 -3.51
N SER A 182 -16.29 -8.27 -2.42
CA SER A 182 -16.89 -8.60 -1.12
C SER A 182 -16.09 -8.00 0.03
N PHE A 183 -16.74 -7.77 1.19
CA PHE A 183 -16.09 -7.32 2.41
C PHE A 183 -15.61 -8.50 3.26
N PHE A 184 -14.43 -8.37 3.85
CA PHE A 184 -13.78 -9.36 4.70
C PHE A 184 -13.29 -8.73 5.99
N ILE A 185 -13.37 -9.50 7.08
CA ILE A 185 -12.74 -9.15 8.35
C ILE A 185 -11.27 -9.57 8.29
N MET A 186 -10.36 -8.62 8.55
CA MET A 186 -8.92 -8.83 8.51
C MET A 186 -8.30 -9.06 9.90
N SER A 187 -8.87 -8.45 10.94
CA SER A 187 -8.43 -8.57 12.34
C SER A 187 -8.96 -9.85 13.03
N GLY A 188 -8.41 -10.16 14.20
CA GLY A 188 -8.83 -11.31 15.03
C GLY A 188 -8.22 -12.65 14.59
N ARG A 189 -7.10 -12.64 13.85
CA ARG A 189 -6.50 -13.84 13.22
C ARG A 189 -5.02 -14.06 13.58
N GLY A 190 -4.45 -13.20 14.45
CA GLY A 190 -3.04 -13.23 14.83
C GLY A 190 -2.09 -12.76 13.71
N GLY A 191 -2.61 -12.01 12.71
CA GLY A 191 -1.85 -11.50 11.59
C GLY A 191 -1.21 -10.12 11.85
N THR A 192 -0.68 -9.52 10.79
CA THR A 192 -0.06 -8.18 10.83
C THR A 192 -1.04 -7.12 11.33
N ALA A 193 -2.29 -7.18 10.86
CA ALA A 193 -3.34 -6.25 11.27
C ALA A 193 -3.59 -6.27 12.79
N ASP A 194 -3.59 -7.45 13.39
CA ASP A 194 -3.79 -7.60 14.85
C ASP A 194 -2.61 -6.99 15.61
N LYS A 195 -1.38 -7.27 15.18
CA LYS A 195 -0.18 -6.68 15.80
C LYS A 195 -0.16 -5.16 15.68
N MET A 196 -0.62 -4.61 14.56
CA MET A 196 -0.74 -3.15 14.39
C MET A 196 -1.77 -2.56 15.36
N ILE A 197 -2.91 -3.22 15.57
CA ILE A 197 -3.92 -2.83 16.55
C ILE A 197 -3.32 -2.86 17.96
N GLU A 198 -2.67 -3.96 18.34
CA GLU A 198 -2.06 -4.14 19.66
C GLU A 198 -0.97 -3.09 19.95
N MET A 199 -0.09 -2.83 18.96
CA MET A 199 0.96 -1.83 19.07
C MET A 199 0.40 -0.40 19.17
N ALA A 200 -0.79 -0.15 18.64
CA ALA A 200 -1.51 1.11 18.79
C ALA A 200 -2.35 1.21 20.07
N GLY A 201 -2.30 0.18 20.95
CA GLY A 201 -3.01 0.15 22.22
C GLY A 201 -4.46 -0.30 22.12
N GLY A 202 -4.88 -0.87 21.00
CA GLY A 202 -6.21 -1.48 20.83
C GLY A 202 -6.18 -3.00 21.09
N LYS A 203 -7.35 -3.61 21.09
CA LYS A 203 -7.54 -5.05 21.15
C LYS A 203 -8.23 -5.52 19.87
N PRO A 204 -7.67 -6.48 19.10
CA PRO A 204 -8.36 -7.03 17.95
C PRO A 204 -9.72 -7.59 18.34
N ALA A 205 -10.77 -7.19 17.63
CA ALA A 205 -12.09 -7.77 17.81
C ALA A 205 -12.05 -9.21 17.31
N HIS A 206 -12.19 -10.16 18.21
CA HIS A 206 -12.20 -11.59 17.89
C HIS A 206 -13.58 -12.04 17.42
N TYR A 207 -13.54 -12.88 16.43
CA TYR A 207 -14.70 -13.52 15.88
C TYR A 207 -14.36 -15.00 15.69
N ASP A 208 -15.16 -15.87 16.35
CA ASP A 208 -14.87 -17.30 16.43
C ASP A 208 -15.22 -18.05 15.15
N ALA A 209 -14.42 -17.87 14.11
CA ALA A 209 -14.54 -18.62 12.89
C ALA A 209 -13.16 -18.99 12.30
N LYS A 210 -13.05 -20.12 11.64
CA LYS A 210 -11.84 -20.59 10.95
C LYS A 210 -11.84 -20.14 9.48
N GLY A 211 -10.74 -19.58 9.00
CA GLY A 211 -10.54 -19.24 7.57
C GLY A 211 -10.80 -17.78 7.19
N ALA A 212 -10.87 -17.50 5.89
CA ALA A 212 -11.22 -16.18 5.35
C ALA A 212 -12.68 -15.86 5.67
N ARG A 213 -12.96 -14.60 5.97
CA ARG A 213 -14.20 -14.22 6.62
C ARG A 213 -14.89 -13.12 5.87
N GLN A 214 -15.88 -13.50 5.09
CA GLN A 214 -16.88 -12.52 4.67
C GLN A 214 -17.60 -11.99 5.90
N ILE A 215 -18.00 -10.73 5.84
CA ILE A 215 -18.84 -10.13 6.86
C ILE A 215 -20.22 -10.79 6.82
N SER A 216 -20.72 -11.14 8.01
CA SER A 216 -22.13 -11.48 8.24
C SER A 216 -22.68 -10.68 9.41
N PRO A 217 -24.01 -10.49 9.52
CA PRO A 217 -24.63 -9.85 10.68
C PRO A 217 -24.25 -10.54 12.00
N GLU A 218 -24.16 -11.88 12.00
CA GLU A 218 -23.82 -12.68 13.17
C GLU A 218 -22.36 -12.44 13.59
N ALA A 219 -21.44 -12.38 12.62
CA ALA A 219 -20.04 -12.08 12.86
C ALA A 219 -19.87 -10.70 13.52
N MET A 220 -20.60 -9.72 13.01
CA MET A 220 -20.56 -8.35 13.52
C MET A 220 -21.20 -8.24 14.90
N ALA A 221 -22.35 -8.91 15.14
CA ALA A 221 -23.02 -8.92 16.44
C ALA A 221 -22.15 -9.58 17.53
N THR A 222 -21.51 -10.70 17.19
CA THR A 222 -20.62 -11.43 18.13
C THR A 222 -19.38 -10.61 18.48
N ALA A 223 -18.74 -10.00 17.49
CA ALA A 223 -17.53 -9.21 17.68
C ALA A 223 -17.79 -7.85 18.31
N ASN A 224 -18.92 -7.21 17.99
CA ASN A 224 -19.37 -5.90 18.47
C ASN A 224 -18.23 -4.89 18.72
N PRO A 225 -17.41 -4.54 17.71
CA PRO A 225 -16.25 -3.71 17.89
C PRO A 225 -16.61 -2.28 18.32
N ASP A 226 -15.72 -1.65 19.14
CA ASP A 226 -15.82 -0.25 19.52
C ASP A 226 -15.32 0.69 18.41
N ILE A 227 -14.44 0.17 17.54
CA ILE A 227 -13.88 0.90 16.39
C ILE A 227 -13.88 -0.03 15.18
N ILE A 228 -14.29 0.51 14.05
CA ILE A 228 -14.11 -0.12 12.73
C ILE A 228 -13.10 0.70 11.92
N ILE A 229 -12.06 0.05 11.44
CA ILE A 229 -11.13 0.56 10.45
C ILE A 229 -11.53 -0.05 9.11
N ALA A 230 -12.05 0.76 8.20
CA ALA A 230 -12.37 0.36 6.84
C ALA A 230 -11.23 0.73 5.90
N THR A 231 -10.71 -0.24 5.13
CA THR A 231 -9.65 0.06 4.16
C THR A 231 -10.17 0.96 3.04
N ASP A 232 -9.29 1.84 2.55
CA ASP A 232 -9.56 2.93 1.61
C ASP A 232 -10.52 2.56 0.48
N PHE A 233 -10.20 1.52 -0.29
CA PHE A 233 -11.00 1.16 -1.47
C PHE A 233 -12.44 0.80 -1.13
N GLY A 234 -12.66 0.02 -0.07
CA GLY A 234 -14.01 -0.36 0.36
C GLY A 234 -14.79 0.83 0.95
N PHE A 235 -14.11 1.65 1.75
CA PHE A 235 -14.71 2.84 2.34
C PHE A 235 -15.12 3.86 1.26
N ASP A 236 -14.22 4.14 0.32
CA ASP A 236 -14.44 5.08 -0.77
C ASP A 236 -15.53 4.57 -1.74
N LYS A 237 -15.57 3.26 -2.02
CA LYS A 237 -16.63 2.62 -2.82
C LYS A 237 -18.02 2.79 -2.20
N MET A 238 -18.13 2.76 -0.88
CA MET A 238 -19.40 2.99 -0.17
C MET A 238 -19.77 4.47 -0.08
N GLY A 239 -18.84 5.39 -0.35
CA GLY A 239 -19.08 6.84 -0.27
C GLY A 239 -19.02 7.40 1.14
N GLY A 240 -18.30 6.75 2.06
CA GLY A 240 -18.01 7.27 3.39
C GLY A 240 -18.66 6.50 4.56
N ALA A 241 -18.43 6.99 5.79
CA ALA A 241 -18.78 6.29 7.02
C ALA A 241 -20.29 6.02 7.17
N GLU A 242 -21.14 6.94 6.79
CA GLU A 242 -22.60 6.78 6.90
C GLU A 242 -23.10 5.64 6.01
N ASN A 243 -22.66 5.62 4.77
CA ASN A 243 -23.01 4.54 3.85
C ASN A 243 -22.35 3.21 4.23
N PHE A 244 -21.17 3.25 4.88
CA PHE A 244 -20.51 2.05 5.37
C PHE A 244 -21.32 1.31 6.44
N LYS A 245 -22.22 2.01 7.17
CA LYS A 245 -23.16 1.40 8.11
C LYS A 245 -24.14 0.43 7.43
N THR A 246 -24.33 0.52 6.10
CA THR A 246 -25.18 -0.41 5.34
C THR A 246 -24.52 -1.79 5.08
N VAL A 247 -23.19 -1.91 5.32
CA VAL A 247 -22.51 -3.21 5.27
C VAL A 247 -23.13 -4.15 6.32
N PRO A 248 -23.42 -5.41 5.97
CA PRO A 248 -24.19 -6.31 6.81
C PRO A 248 -23.69 -6.38 8.28
N GLY A 249 -24.58 -6.06 9.23
CA GLY A 249 -24.32 -6.08 10.66
C GLY A 249 -23.55 -4.87 11.22
N VAL A 250 -22.95 -4.03 10.40
CA VAL A 250 -22.14 -2.86 10.85
C VAL A 250 -22.97 -1.89 11.68
N ALA A 251 -24.21 -1.56 11.27
CA ALA A 251 -25.09 -0.65 12.00
C ALA A 251 -25.39 -1.06 13.45
N LEU A 252 -25.27 -2.33 13.76
CA LEU A 252 -25.55 -2.90 15.10
C LEU A 252 -24.41 -2.72 16.10
N THR A 253 -23.20 -2.41 15.61
CA THR A 253 -21.97 -2.34 16.42
C THR A 253 -21.87 -1.06 17.25
N ASN A 254 -21.08 -1.13 18.34
CA ASN A 254 -20.69 0.05 19.11
C ASN A 254 -20.00 1.09 18.26
N ALA A 255 -19.16 0.66 17.31
CA ALA A 255 -18.47 1.54 16.37
C ALA A 255 -19.42 2.40 15.55
N ALA A 256 -20.51 1.81 15.02
CA ALA A 256 -21.49 2.55 14.24
C ALA A 256 -22.34 3.49 15.11
N LYS A 257 -22.76 3.05 16.30
CA LYS A 257 -23.53 3.85 17.24
C LYS A 257 -22.78 5.10 17.74
N ASN A 258 -21.45 4.96 17.91
CA ASN A 258 -20.56 6.00 18.42
C ASN A 258 -19.82 6.78 17.32
N ASN A 259 -20.17 6.59 16.03
CA ASN A 259 -19.52 7.22 14.88
C ASN A 259 -17.99 6.97 14.83
N ARG A 260 -17.54 5.77 15.19
CA ARG A 260 -16.13 5.37 15.20
C ARG A 260 -15.81 4.41 14.06
N ILE A 261 -16.23 4.77 12.84
CA ILE A 261 -15.89 4.08 11.59
C ILE A 261 -14.94 4.98 10.83
N TYR A 262 -13.69 4.53 10.63
CA TYR A 262 -12.63 5.34 10.06
C TYR A 262 -12.10 4.73 8.78
N ARG A 263 -11.84 5.59 7.79
CA ARG A 263 -11.07 5.25 6.60
C ARG A 263 -9.58 5.12 6.95
N PHE A 264 -8.93 4.08 6.44
CA PHE A 264 -7.49 3.90 6.58
C PHE A 264 -6.91 3.30 5.30
N GLU A 265 -5.69 3.70 4.92
CA GLU A 265 -5.05 3.13 3.74
C GLU A 265 -4.73 1.64 3.96
N GLU A 266 -5.11 0.78 3.03
CA GLU A 266 -4.83 -0.67 3.12
C GLU A 266 -3.34 -0.94 3.32
N HIS A 267 -2.49 -0.23 2.57
CA HIS A 267 -1.04 -0.37 2.66
C HIS A 267 -0.44 0.01 4.02
N ASP A 268 -1.17 0.79 4.81
CA ASP A 268 -0.70 1.24 6.12
C ASP A 268 -0.94 0.22 7.24
N ILE A 269 -1.70 -0.88 6.97
CA ILE A 269 -2.15 -1.79 8.02
C ILE A 269 -2.01 -3.30 7.70
N VAL A 270 -1.84 -3.69 6.43
CA VAL A 270 -1.87 -5.11 6.04
C VAL A 270 -0.51 -5.78 5.99
N TYR A 271 0.58 -5.03 6.07
CA TYR A 271 1.96 -5.53 6.15
C TYR A 271 2.86 -4.57 6.93
N PHE A 272 4.00 -5.08 7.42
CA PHE A 272 5.05 -4.24 7.99
C PHE A 272 5.97 -3.71 6.88
N GLY A 273 6.35 -2.44 7.00
CA GLY A 273 7.21 -1.75 6.05
C GLY A 273 7.89 -0.54 6.68
N PRO A 274 8.60 0.27 5.89
CA PRO A 274 9.38 1.40 6.41
C PRO A 274 8.53 2.47 7.13
N ARG A 275 7.19 2.49 6.92
CA ARG A 275 6.26 3.44 7.55
C ARG A 275 5.50 2.88 8.74
N THR A 276 5.79 1.65 9.19
CA THR A 276 5.02 0.97 10.24
C THR A 276 4.89 1.81 11.51
N GLY A 277 5.96 2.43 12.00
CA GLY A 277 5.89 3.25 13.21
C GLY A 277 4.99 4.48 13.07
N GLU A 278 5.05 5.16 11.93
CA GLU A 278 4.14 6.28 11.61
C GLU A 278 2.69 5.81 11.55
N ASN A 279 2.44 4.64 10.97
CA ASN A 279 1.09 4.10 10.82
C ASN A 279 0.50 3.68 12.18
N ILE A 280 1.32 3.18 13.11
CA ILE A 280 0.90 2.92 14.49
C ILE A 280 0.46 4.22 15.17
N LEU A 281 1.22 5.31 15.02
CA LEU A 281 0.84 6.61 15.57
C LEU A 281 -0.48 7.14 14.95
N LYS A 282 -0.71 6.94 13.66
CA LYS A 282 -2.00 7.26 13.02
C LYS A 282 -3.16 6.48 13.65
N LEU A 283 -2.98 5.17 13.89
CA LEU A 283 -3.98 4.33 14.57
C LEU A 283 -4.24 4.81 16.00
N MET A 284 -3.19 5.13 16.76
CA MET A 284 -3.34 5.69 18.12
C MET A 284 -4.22 6.93 18.16
N LYS A 285 -4.09 7.83 17.17
CA LYS A 285 -4.95 9.03 17.08
C LYS A 285 -6.42 8.67 16.91
N LEU A 286 -6.71 7.60 16.15
CA LEU A 286 -8.08 7.14 15.97
C LEU A 286 -8.62 6.44 17.22
N PHE A 287 -7.74 5.71 17.93
CA PHE A 287 -8.14 4.98 19.14
C PHE A 287 -8.33 5.93 20.32
N TYR A 288 -7.47 6.92 20.45
CA TYR A 288 -7.38 7.87 21.56
C TYR A 288 -7.37 9.33 21.06
N PRO A 289 -8.50 9.84 20.54
CA PRO A 289 -8.55 11.14 19.87
C PRO A 289 -8.19 12.32 20.79
N ASN A 290 -8.31 12.15 22.11
CA ASN A 290 -8.00 13.16 23.11
C ASN A 290 -6.56 13.06 23.66
N ALA A 291 -5.79 12.07 23.23
CA ALA A 291 -4.41 11.89 23.67
C ALA A 291 -3.45 12.75 22.83
N ASN A 292 -2.37 13.18 23.47
CA ASN A 292 -1.30 13.90 22.77
C ASN A 292 -0.43 12.91 21.98
N VAL A 293 -0.88 12.56 20.75
CA VAL A 293 -0.14 11.71 19.84
C VAL A 293 0.60 12.57 18.83
N PRO A 294 1.94 12.42 18.67
CA PRO A 294 2.72 13.21 17.72
C PRO A 294 2.14 13.13 16.29
N ALA A 295 2.12 14.29 15.61
CA ALA A 295 1.86 14.33 14.17
C ALA A 295 3.16 13.93 13.44
N LYS A 296 3.09 12.95 12.56
CA LYS A 296 4.15 12.59 11.63
C LYS A 296 3.64 12.51 10.20
#